data_e13c95b5cec70edab24294eecb06825e
#
_entry.id   e13c95b5cec70edab24294eecb06825e
#
_cell.length_a   1.000
_cell.length_b   1.000
_cell.length_c   1.000
_cell.angle_alpha   90.00
_cell.angle_beta   90.00
_cell.angle_gamma   90.00
#
_symmetry.space_group_name_H-M   'P 1'
#
loop_
_entity.id
_entity.type
_entity.pdbx_description
1 polymer ?
#
loop_
_entity_poly.entity_id
_entity_poly.type
_entity_poly.pdbx_seq_one_letter_code
_entity_poly.pdbx_strand_id
1 'polypeptide(L)'
;MPTLASLPVALAAMERAVQEHPVVGWKVYTHIPGQPWWLDDHDRSLPAVGEAFIRKAVELGVPRVAVHKGLAGGYSNDPADVGPAARRHPDVAFLVYHSGWEVGRREGAYSASSPRGADRLVASVEAAGIERGSNVYAELGTTWFRVMREPDQAAHVLGKLLTHLGEDNVVWGTDSIWYGSPQPQIDAFRAFTIFEEYQERFGYPALTDAVKAKVLGLSGARVYGVEPVRTACS
;
A
#
# COMPACT_ATOMS: atom_id res chain seq x y z
N MET A 1 -9.37 11.91 -12.97
CA MET A 1 -8.07 11.84 -12.26
C MET A 1 -7.48 13.23 -12.25
N PRO A 2 -6.94 13.71 -11.13
CA PRO A 2 -6.40 15.05 -11.07
C PRO A 2 -5.16 15.18 -11.95
N THR A 3 -5.20 16.18 -12.83
CA THR A 3 -4.05 16.70 -13.59
C THR A 3 -3.95 18.18 -13.30
N LEU A 4 -2.88 18.84 -13.70
CA LEU A 4 -2.81 20.28 -13.46
C LEU A 4 -4.01 21.05 -14.06
N ALA A 5 -4.43 20.67 -15.28
CA ALA A 5 -5.57 21.28 -15.96
C ALA A 5 -6.93 20.91 -15.33
N SER A 6 -7.04 19.70 -14.74
CA SER A 6 -8.26 19.20 -14.10
C SER A 6 -8.25 19.30 -12.56
N LEU A 7 -7.16 19.77 -11.97
CA LEU A 7 -6.99 19.82 -10.51
C LEU A 7 -8.12 20.60 -9.81
N PRO A 8 -8.51 21.81 -10.26
CA PRO A 8 -9.62 22.53 -9.61
C PRO A 8 -10.93 21.73 -9.63
N VAL A 9 -11.20 21.03 -10.73
CA VAL A 9 -12.40 20.19 -10.86
C VAL A 9 -12.33 18.98 -9.93
N ALA A 10 -11.14 18.36 -9.81
CA ALA A 10 -10.93 17.24 -8.92
C ALA A 10 -11.07 17.63 -7.45
N LEU A 11 -10.51 18.78 -7.04
CA LEU A 11 -10.63 19.28 -5.67
C LEU A 11 -12.08 19.63 -5.32
N ALA A 12 -12.81 20.28 -6.23
CA ALA A 12 -14.24 20.55 -6.06
C ALA A 12 -15.08 19.26 -6.02
N ALA A 13 -14.68 18.21 -6.74
CA ALA A 13 -15.32 16.89 -6.65
C ALA A 13 -15.10 16.22 -5.30
N MET A 14 -13.91 16.39 -4.69
CA MET A 14 -13.64 15.90 -3.33
C MET A 14 -14.55 16.60 -2.30
N GLU A 15 -14.73 17.91 -2.41
CA GLU A 15 -15.64 18.69 -1.55
C GLU A 15 -17.08 18.19 -1.64
N ARG A 16 -17.58 17.97 -2.85
CA ARG A 16 -18.93 17.41 -3.05
C ARG A 16 -19.05 16.00 -2.50
N ALA A 17 -18.03 15.17 -2.71
CA ALA A 17 -18.07 13.78 -2.25
C ALA A 17 -18.25 13.66 -0.73
N VAL A 18 -17.57 14.47 0.06
CA VAL A 18 -17.72 14.44 1.53
C VAL A 18 -19.05 15.05 2.02
N GLN A 19 -19.67 15.91 1.21
CA GLN A 19 -21.02 16.45 1.50
C GLN A 19 -22.12 15.44 1.22
N GLU A 20 -21.94 14.62 0.20
CA GLU A 20 -22.95 13.70 -0.32
C GLU A 20 -22.81 12.27 0.23
N HIS A 21 -21.59 11.89 0.66
CA HIS A 21 -21.26 10.51 1.03
C HIS A 21 -20.35 10.44 2.26
N PRO A 22 -20.41 9.33 3.04
CA PRO A 22 -19.50 9.07 4.14
C PRO A 22 -18.12 8.61 3.61
N VAL A 23 -17.34 9.53 3.06
CA VAL A 23 -16.02 9.23 2.49
C VAL A 23 -15.03 8.90 3.60
N VAL A 24 -14.37 7.75 3.51
CA VAL A 24 -13.37 7.28 4.49
C VAL A 24 -11.94 7.29 3.97
N GLY A 25 -11.74 7.55 2.68
CA GLY A 25 -10.41 7.61 2.06
C GLY A 25 -10.51 7.94 0.57
N TRP A 26 -9.38 8.27 -0.03
CA TRP A 26 -9.25 8.66 -1.42
C TRP A 26 -8.42 7.64 -2.18
N LYS A 27 -8.97 7.06 -3.25
CA LYS A 27 -8.21 6.18 -4.14
C LYS A 27 -7.72 6.94 -5.35
N VAL A 28 -6.41 6.86 -5.59
CA VAL A 28 -5.76 7.54 -6.71
C VAL A 28 -4.87 6.61 -7.53
N TYR A 29 -4.71 6.97 -8.80
CA TYR A 29 -3.80 6.37 -9.75
C TYR A 29 -2.87 7.46 -10.28
N THR A 30 -1.56 7.28 -10.08
CA THR A 30 -0.55 8.28 -10.45
C THR A 30 0.04 8.05 -11.86
N HIS A 31 -0.29 6.92 -12.48
CA HIS A 31 0.35 6.40 -13.70
C HIS A 31 -0.51 6.45 -14.97
N ILE A 32 -1.57 7.25 -15.00
CA ILE A 32 -2.41 7.31 -16.19
C ILE A 32 -1.61 7.86 -17.37
N PRO A 33 -1.60 7.15 -18.52
CA PRO A 33 -0.87 7.59 -19.69
C PRO A 33 -1.21 9.03 -20.10
N GLY A 34 -0.17 9.82 -20.36
CA GLY A 34 -0.30 11.23 -20.73
C GLY A 34 -0.56 12.20 -19.57
N GLN A 35 -0.76 11.70 -18.38
CA GLN A 35 -1.05 12.51 -17.19
C GLN A 35 -0.39 11.97 -15.92
N PRO A 36 0.90 11.64 -15.94
CA PRO A 36 1.58 11.17 -14.75
C PRO A 36 1.71 12.28 -13.71
N TRP A 37 1.60 11.91 -12.43
CA TRP A 37 1.86 12.79 -11.32
C TRP A 37 2.43 12.02 -10.13
N TRP A 38 2.98 12.72 -9.14
CA TRP A 38 3.62 12.14 -7.98
C TRP A 38 2.88 12.55 -6.70
N LEU A 39 2.90 11.69 -5.68
CA LEU A 39 2.43 12.07 -4.34
C LEU A 39 3.33 13.16 -3.77
N ASP A 40 4.64 12.97 -3.84
CA ASP A 40 5.62 14.01 -3.55
C ASP A 40 6.10 14.64 -4.86
N ASP A 41 5.55 15.78 -5.18
CA ASP A 41 5.90 16.58 -6.35
C ASP A 41 6.82 17.76 -6.04
N HIS A 42 7.31 17.83 -4.80
CA HIS A 42 8.34 18.77 -4.40
C HIS A 42 9.65 18.44 -5.13
N ASP A 43 10.34 19.44 -5.63
CA ASP A 43 11.56 19.28 -6.41
C ASP A 43 11.44 18.47 -7.72
N ARG A 44 10.22 18.26 -8.22
CA ARG A 44 9.99 17.58 -9.48
C ARG A 44 9.51 18.55 -10.54
N SER A 45 9.92 18.33 -11.79
CA SER A 45 9.50 19.14 -12.94
C SER A 45 8.05 18.90 -13.37
N LEU A 46 7.33 18.04 -12.68
CA LEU A 46 5.92 17.74 -12.93
C LEU A 46 5.01 18.70 -12.16
N PRO A 47 3.76 18.85 -12.63
CA PRO A 47 2.77 19.70 -11.97
C PRO A 47 2.57 19.36 -10.49
N ALA A 48 2.44 20.38 -9.65
CA ALA A 48 2.16 20.27 -8.22
C ALA A 48 0.71 19.79 -7.95
N VAL A 49 0.42 18.54 -8.29
CA VAL A 49 -0.88 17.89 -8.15
C VAL A 49 -0.98 17.15 -6.83
N GLY A 50 0.08 16.42 -6.45
CA GLY A 50 0.10 15.55 -5.28
C GLY A 50 -0.04 16.32 -3.99
N GLU A 51 0.78 17.35 -3.80
CA GLU A 51 0.73 18.21 -2.62
C GLU A 51 -0.65 18.87 -2.46
N ALA A 52 -1.21 19.42 -3.55
CA ALA A 52 -2.53 20.05 -3.50
C ALA A 52 -3.64 19.04 -3.17
N PHE A 53 -3.56 17.82 -3.71
CA PHE A 53 -4.50 16.76 -3.44
C PHE A 53 -4.43 16.29 -1.98
N ILE A 54 -3.23 16.06 -1.45
CA ILE A 54 -3.03 15.61 -0.07
C ILE A 54 -3.52 16.67 0.92
N ARG A 55 -3.20 17.95 0.69
CA ARG A 55 -3.70 19.05 1.53
C ARG A 55 -5.22 19.12 1.53
N LYS A 56 -5.85 18.94 0.38
CA LYS A 56 -7.32 18.91 0.30
C LYS A 56 -7.90 17.73 1.08
N ALA A 57 -7.28 16.55 1.03
CA ALA A 57 -7.70 15.39 1.82
C ALA A 57 -7.66 15.68 3.33
N VAL A 58 -6.62 16.37 3.80
CA VAL A 58 -6.49 16.79 5.20
C VAL A 58 -7.55 17.85 5.56
N GLU A 59 -7.71 18.89 4.71
CA GLU A 59 -8.71 19.96 4.89
C GLU A 59 -10.13 19.40 5.05
N LEU A 60 -10.45 18.36 4.28
CA LEU A 60 -11.76 17.71 4.32
C LEU A 60 -11.92 16.69 5.47
N GLY A 61 -10.93 16.55 6.35
CA GLY A 61 -10.98 15.62 7.48
C GLY A 61 -10.88 14.15 7.10
N VAL A 62 -10.42 13.84 5.88
CA VAL A 62 -10.25 12.47 5.35
C VAL A 62 -8.78 12.22 4.98
N PRO A 63 -7.86 12.18 5.95
CA PRO A 63 -6.42 12.10 5.71
C PRO A 63 -5.97 10.66 5.40
N ARG A 64 -6.60 10.00 4.44
CA ARG A 64 -6.28 8.64 3.99
C ARG A 64 -6.19 8.61 2.48
N VAL A 65 -5.00 8.30 1.96
CA VAL A 65 -4.72 8.25 0.53
C VAL A 65 -4.29 6.85 0.13
N ALA A 66 -5.14 6.16 -0.60
CA ALA A 66 -4.84 4.87 -1.20
C ALA A 66 -4.30 5.10 -2.63
N VAL A 67 -3.04 4.76 -2.86
CA VAL A 67 -2.36 5.01 -4.12
C VAL A 67 -1.94 3.72 -4.80
N HIS A 68 -2.21 3.63 -6.10
CA HIS A 68 -1.73 2.52 -6.92
C HIS A 68 -0.24 2.71 -7.21
N LYS A 69 0.60 1.79 -6.74
CA LYS A 69 2.05 1.77 -6.98
C LYS A 69 2.51 0.33 -7.21
N GLY A 70 3.25 0.13 -8.29
CA GLY A 70 3.71 -1.19 -8.71
C GLY A 70 2.97 -1.73 -9.93
N LEU A 71 2.96 -3.04 -10.12
CA LEU A 71 2.43 -3.85 -11.21
C LEU A 71 3.16 -3.64 -12.53
N ALA A 72 2.73 -2.70 -13.37
CA ALA A 72 3.40 -2.39 -14.63
C ALA A 72 4.50 -1.36 -14.45
N GLY A 73 5.56 -1.49 -15.22
CA GLY A 73 6.58 -0.47 -15.31
C GLY A 73 5.99 0.85 -15.80
N GLY A 74 6.36 1.92 -15.15
CA GLY A 74 5.98 3.28 -15.50
C GLY A 74 6.52 4.19 -14.43
N TYR A 75 7.03 5.31 -14.86
CA TYR A 75 7.74 6.27 -14.02
C TYR A 75 6.95 6.65 -12.76
N SER A 76 5.65 6.91 -12.88
CA SER A 76 4.77 7.29 -11.77
C SER A 76 4.15 6.11 -10.98
N ASN A 77 4.39 4.86 -11.41
CA ASN A 77 4.07 3.65 -10.62
C ASN A 77 5.14 3.31 -9.58
N ASP A 78 6.29 3.93 -9.68
CA ASP A 78 7.37 3.73 -8.72
C ASP A 78 6.94 4.26 -7.34
N PRO A 79 7.09 3.49 -6.26
CA PRO A 79 6.78 3.94 -4.90
C PRO A 79 7.84 4.88 -4.30
N ALA A 80 8.83 5.32 -5.07
CA ALA A 80 9.92 6.18 -4.58
C ALA A 80 9.44 7.52 -3.98
N ASP A 81 8.25 7.98 -4.33
CA ASP A 81 7.63 9.20 -3.81
C ASP A 81 6.81 9.01 -2.53
N VAL A 82 6.58 7.76 -2.12
CA VAL A 82 5.76 7.44 -0.94
C VAL A 82 6.41 7.88 0.35
N GLY A 83 7.67 7.50 0.56
CA GLY A 83 8.42 7.90 1.77
C GLY A 83 8.52 9.41 1.94
N PRO A 84 8.96 10.18 0.93
CA PRO A 84 8.98 11.64 0.98
C PRO A 84 7.60 12.25 1.28
N ALA A 85 6.52 11.78 0.63
CA ALA A 85 5.16 12.24 0.90
C ALA A 85 4.74 11.95 2.35
N ALA A 86 4.99 10.73 2.83
CA ALA A 86 4.65 10.32 4.19
C ALA A 86 5.40 11.15 5.26
N ARG A 87 6.66 11.48 5.00
CA ARG A 87 7.46 12.33 5.89
C ARG A 87 6.93 13.76 5.98
N ARG A 88 6.44 14.32 4.85
CA ARG A 88 5.87 15.69 4.82
C ARG A 88 4.48 15.76 5.46
N HIS A 89 3.74 14.66 5.39
CA HIS A 89 2.35 14.58 5.86
C HIS A 89 2.21 13.45 6.89
N PRO A 90 2.79 13.59 8.10
CA PRO A 90 2.78 12.53 9.10
C PRO A 90 1.37 12.17 9.60
N ASP A 91 0.41 13.07 9.45
CA ASP A 91 -1.00 12.87 9.82
C ASP A 91 -1.83 12.18 8.73
N VAL A 92 -1.23 11.89 7.57
CA VAL A 92 -1.91 11.22 6.45
C VAL A 92 -1.51 9.76 6.38
N ALA A 93 -2.48 8.86 6.33
CA ALA A 93 -2.23 7.44 6.09
C ALA A 93 -2.10 7.18 4.58
N PHE A 94 -0.96 6.66 4.16
CA PHE A 94 -0.69 6.28 2.77
C PHE A 94 -0.81 4.76 2.61
N LEU A 95 -1.87 4.30 1.94
CA LEU A 95 -2.08 2.89 1.64
C LEU A 95 -1.54 2.60 0.24
N VAL A 96 -0.42 1.90 0.18
CA VAL A 96 0.31 1.62 -1.07
C VAL A 96 -0.23 0.33 -1.66
N TYR A 97 -1.17 0.46 -2.60
CA TYR A 97 -1.78 -0.68 -3.29
C TYR A 97 -0.73 -1.41 -4.12
N HIS A 98 -0.77 -2.73 -4.01
CA HIS A 98 0.18 -3.66 -4.61
C HIS A 98 1.58 -3.61 -3.99
N SER A 99 1.78 -2.87 -2.90
CA SER A 99 3.04 -2.85 -2.11
C SER A 99 4.30 -2.59 -2.96
N GLY A 100 4.18 -1.91 -4.10
CA GLY A 100 5.27 -1.70 -5.02
C GLY A 100 5.70 -2.92 -5.84
N TRP A 101 5.02 -4.07 -5.74
CA TRP A 101 5.33 -5.30 -6.45
C TRP A 101 5.34 -5.13 -7.99
N GLU A 102 6.24 -5.85 -8.68
CA GLU A 102 6.41 -5.74 -10.14
C GLU A 102 6.08 -7.04 -10.87
N VAL A 103 5.26 -6.93 -11.92
CA VAL A 103 4.98 -8.04 -12.84
C VAL A 103 6.27 -8.46 -13.58
N GLY A 104 6.53 -9.76 -13.64
CA GLY A 104 7.70 -10.32 -14.33
C GLY A 104 9.01 -10.20 -13.57
N ARG A 105 8.97 -9.76 -12.32
CA ARG A 105 10.12 -9.79 -11.41
C ARG A 105 9.90 -10.83 -10.32
N ARG A 106 10.94 -11.63 -10.04
CA ARG A 106 10.93 -12.50 -8.86
C ARG A 106 11.27 -11.68 -7.63
N GLU A 107 10.49 -11.89 -6.58
CA GLU A 107 10.81 -11.38 -5.26
C GLU A 107 11.93 -12.23 -4.62
N GLY A 108 12.80 -11.59 -3.89
CA GLY A 108 13.90 -12.18 -3.14
C GLY A 108 14.12 -11.45 -1.83
N ALA A 109 15.25 -11.74 -1.17
CA ALA A 109 15.67 -11.00 0.01
C ALA A 109 15.82 -9.51 -0.29
N TYR A 110 15.57 -8.66 0.71
CA TYR A 110 15.68 -7.21 0.56
C TYR A 110 17.07 -6.78 0.10
N SER A 111 17.12 -5.89 -0.87
CA SER A 111 18.34 -5.30 -1.40
C SER A 111 18.22 -3.78 -1.53
N ALA A 112 18.81 -3.07 -0.59
CA ALA A 112 18.85 -1.60 -0.62
C ALA A 112 19.68 -1.04 -1.79
N SER A 113 20.70 -1.77 -2.25
CA SER A 113 21.59 -1.32 -3.33
C SER A 113 20.99 -1.48 -4.73
N SER A 114 19.98 -2.32 -4.89
CA SER A 114 19.28 -2.56 -6.16
C SER A 114 17.82 -2.92 -5.91
N PRO A 115 17.01 -2.00 -5.37
CA PRO A 115 15.64 -2.30 -4.97
C PRO A 115 14.77 -2.64 -6.18
N ARG A 116 14.01 -3.74 -6.07
CA ARG A 116 13.07 -4.23 -7.10
C ARG A 116 11.81 -4.75 -6.44
N GLY A 117 10.71 -4.70 -7.15
CA GLY A 117 9.44 -5.14 -6.60
C GLY A 117 9.11 -4.40 -5.29
N ALA A 118 8.73 -5.15 -4.26
CA ALA A 118 8.40 -4.59 -2.95
C ALA A 118 9.59 -3.90 -2.25
N ASP A 119 10.85 -4.19 -2.62
CA ASP A 119 12.03 -3.50 -2.08
C ASP A 119 12.00 -2.00 -2.35
N ARG A 120 11.39 -1.56 -3.45
CA ARG A 120 11.30 -0.13 -3.81
C ARG A 120 10.46 0.66 -2.81
N LEU A 121 9.38 0.05 -2.30
CA LEU A 121 8.59 0.66 -1.25
C LEU A 121 9.38 0.73 0.06
N VAL A 122 10.02 -0.36 0.43
CA VAL A 122 10.89 -0.42 1.63
C VAL A 122 12.00 0.62 1.55
N ALA A 123 12.72 0.66 0.42
CA ALA A 123 13.80 1.64 0.21
C ALA A 123 13.31 3.09 0.29
N SER A 124 12.13 3.39 -0.26
CA SER A 124 11.53 4.73 -0.18
C SER A 124 11.25 5.16 1.25
N VAL A 125 10.67 4.24 2.04
CA VAL A 125 10.32 4.46 3.44
C VAL A 125 11.58 4.65 4.30
N GLU A 126 12.59 3.78 4.13
CA GLU A 126 13.87 3.87 4.84
C GLU A 126 14.65 5.15 4.50
N ALA A 127 14.76 5.47 3.20
CA ALA A 127 15.46 6.68 2.75
C ALA A 127 14.80 7.97 3.30
N ALA A 128 13.51 7.96 3.51
CA ALA A 128 12.78 9.06 4.12
C ALA A 128 12.83 9.07 5.66
N GLY A 129 13.41 8.05 6.30
CA GLY A 129 13.46 7.91 7.75
C GLY A 129 12.07 7.73 8.38
N ILE A 130 11.17 7.04 7.69
CA ILE A 130 9.85 6.69 8.22
C ILE A 130 10.00 5.47 9.12
N GLU A 131 9.56 5.60 10.36
CA GLU A 131 9.64 4.52 11.34
C GLU A 131 8.62 3.41 11.06
N ARG A 132 8.99 2.20 11.47
CA ARG A 132 8.10 1.05 11.46
C ARG A 132 6.83 1.34 12.28
N GLY A 133 5.66 0.99 11.73
CA GLY A 133 4.38 1.26 12.39
C GLY A 133 3.85 2.68 12.20
N SER A 134 4.50 3.49 11.36
CA SER A 134 4.09 4.87 11.09
C SER A 134 2.91 4.94 10.12
N ASN A 135 2.89 5.88 9.22
CA ASN A 135 1.75 6.25 8.38
C ASN A 135 1.77 5.67 6.96
N VAL A 136 2.68 4.71 6.67
CA VAL A 136 2.73 3.99 5.39
C VAL A 136 2.23 2.57 5.57
N TYR A 137 1.27 2.16 4.74
CA TYR A 137 0.64 0.84 4.76
C TYR A 137 0.86 0.14 3.43
N ALA A 138 1.30 -1.12 3.47
CA ALA A 138 1.44 -1.97 2.30
C ALA A 138 0.16 -2.80 2.09
N GLU A 139 -0.52 -2.60 0.96
CA GLU A 139 -1.74 -3.32 0.61
C GLU A 139 -1.41 -4.48 -0.34
N LEU A 140 -2.01 -5.65 -0.08
CA LEU A 140 -1.64 -6.92 -0.71
C LEU A 140 -2.43 -7.27 -1.98
N GLY A 141 -3.39 -6.45 -2.42
CA GLY A 141 -4.18 -6.70 -3.64
C GLY A 141 -3.30 -6.96 -4.85
N THR A 142 -3.68 -7.90 -5.70
CA THR A 142 -2.86 -8.45 -6.77
C THR A 142 -1.57 -9.12 -6.29
N THR A 143 -0.81 -8.49 -5.42
CA THR A 143 0.49 -9.01 -4.95
C THR A 143 0.34 -10.39 -4.35
N TRP A 144 -0.57 -10.57 -3.38
CA TRP A 144 -0.82 -11.88 -2.79
C TRP A 144 -1.30 -12.90 -3.82
N PHE A 145 -2.26 -12.54 -4.67
CA PHE A 145 -2.75 -13.42 -5.74
C PHE A 145 -1.60 -13.94 -6.64
N ARG A 146 -0.62 -13.11 -6.93
CA ARG A 146 0.51 -13.46 -7.80
C ARG A 146 1.54 -14.33 -7.11
N VAL A 147 1.79 -14.12 -5.81
CA VAL A 147 2.83 -14.86 -5.09
C VAL A 147 2.30 -16.05 -4.28
N MET A 148 0.99 -16.19 -4.03
CA MET A 148 0.44 -17.25 -3.18
C MET A 148 0.73 -18.68 -3.67
N ARG A 149 1.10 -18.86 -4.94
CA ARG A 149 1.51 -20.14 -5.53
C ARG A 149 3.03 -20.32 -5.63
N GLU A 150 3.78 -19.33 -5.16
CA GLU A 150 5.23 -19.26 -5.20
C GLU A 150 5.74 -19.02 -3.77
N PRO A 151 5.82 -20.08 -2.92
CA PRO A 151 6.04 -19.93 -1.48
C PRO A 151 7.29 -19.12 -1.12
N ASP A 152 8.37 -19.25 -1.89
CA ASP A 152 9.59 -18.47 -1.70
C ASP A 152 9.34 -16.97 -1.89
N GLN A 153 8.65 -16.60 -2.96
CA GLN A 153 8.33 -15.21 -3.26
C GLN A 153 7.34 -14.65 -2.24
N ALA A 154 6.36 -15.46 -1.83
CA ALA A 154 5.39 -15.07 -0.79
C ALA A 154 6.10 -14.79 0.55
N ALA A 155 7.04 -15.65 0.94
CA ALA A 155 7.84 -15.48 2.14
C ALA A 155 8.69 -14.20 2.08
N HIS A 156 9.33 -13.92 0.94
CA HIS A 156 10.11 -12.70 0.77
C HIS A 156 9.25 -11.43 0.78
N VAL A 157 8.11 -11.42 0.09
CA VAL A 157 7.20 -10.26 0.11
C VAL A 157 6.71 -9.98 1.51
N LEU A 158 6.07 -10.97 2.15
CA LEU A 158 5.51 -10.80 3.48
C LEU A 158 6.59 -10.53 4.52
N GLY A 159 7.69 -11.26 4.47
CA GLY A 159 8.82 -11.09 5.39
C GLY A 159 9.37 -9.66 5.37
N LYS A 160 9.63 -9.12 4.18
CA LYS A 160 10.11 -7.73 4.01
C LYS A 160 9.11 -6.72 4.53
N LEU A 161 7.85 -6.81 4.11
CA LEU A 161 6.82 -5.85 4.51
C LEU A 161 6.58 -5.88 6.02
N LEU A 162 6.50 -7.06 6.63
CA LEU A 162 6.34 -7.20 8.08
C LEU A 162 7.57 -6.70 8.86
N THR A 163 8.77 -6.90 8.33
CA THR A 163 10.01 -6.46 8.98
C THR A 163 10.14 -4.93 8.95
N HIS A 164 9.94 -4.32 7.80
CA HIS A 164 10.24 -2.90 7.58
C HIS A 164 9.06 -1.97 7.87
N LEU A 165 7.83 -2.38 7.57
CA LEU A 165 6.64 -1.56 7.84
C LEU A 165 5.94 -1.93 9.15
N GLY A 166 6.03 -3.19 9.57
CA GLY A 166 5.37 -3.70 10.77
C GLY A 166 4.07 -4.43 10.49
N GLU A 167 3.68 -5.31 11.40
CA GLU A 167 2.50 -6.18 11.26
C GLU A 167 1.18 -5.41 11.23
N ASP A 168 1.15 -4.23 11.83
CA ASP A 168 0.00 -3.35 11.85
C ASP A 168 -0.14 -2.51 10.57
N ASN A 169 0.89 -2.51 9.73
CA ASN A 169 0.97 -1.70 8.52
C ASN A 169 0.95 -2.53 7.22
N VAL A 170 0.66 -3.82 7.33
CA VAL A 170 0.30 -4.66 6.19
C VAL A 170 -1.21 -4.87 6.20
N VAL A 171 -1.88 -4.54 5.10
CA VAL A 171 -3.33 -4.58 4.98
C VAL A 171 -3.78 -5.48 3.83
N TRP A 172 -4.91 -6.14 4.03
CA TRP A 172 -5.49 -7.08 3.09
C TRP A 172 -6.13 -6.36 1.90
N GLY A 173 -5.92 -6.91 0.73
CA GLY A 173 -6.65 -6.63 -0.49
C GLY A 173 -6.60 -7.83 -1.41
N THR A 174 -7.51 -7.94 -2.34
CA THR A 174 -7.64 -9.09 -3.24
C THR A 174 -7.59 -8.76 -4.72
N ASP A 175 -8.00 -7.55 -5.10
CA ASP A 175 -8.31 -7.21 -6.50
C ASP A 175 -9.25 -8.22 -7.17
N SER A 176 -10.16 -8.82 -6.41
CA SER A 176 -11.01 -9.92 -6.87
C SER A 176 -11.92 -9.57 -8.05
N ILE A 177 -12.12 -8.29 -8.32
CA ILE A 177 -12.74 -7.83 -9.57
C ILE A 177 -12.03 -8.37 -10.83
N TRP A 178 -10.72 -8.65 -10.73
CA TRP A 178 -9.91 -9.20 -11.83
C TRP A 178 -9.68 -10.72 -11.70
N TYR A 179 -9.81 -11.28 -10.48
CA TYR A 179 -9.36 -12.63 -10.15
C TYR A 179 -10.49 -13.55 -9.67
N GLY A 180 -11.72 -13.09 -9.67
CA GLY A 180 -12.88 -13.86 -9.23
C GLY A 180 -13.04 -13.89 -7.71
N SER A 181 -13.50 -15.00 -7.14
CA SER A 181 -13.77 -15.11 -5.70
C SER A 181 -12.53 -14.81 -4.84
N PRO A 182 -12.63 -14.01 -3.79
CA PRO A 182 -11.55 -13.78 -2.85
C PRO A 182 -11.27 -14.98 -1.94
N GLN A 183 -12.21 -15.92 -1.80
CA GLN A 183 -12.09 -17.02 -0.84
C GLN A 183 -10.83 -17.87 -1.00
N PRO A 184 -10.42 -18.30 -2.21
CA PRO A 184 -9.17 -19.04 -2.39
C PRO A 184 -7.93 -18.26 -1.96
N GLN A 185 -7.93 -16.93 -2.11
CA GLN A 185 -6.82 -16.08 -1.65
C GLN A 185 -6.77 -16.03 -0.12
N ILE A 186 -7.92 -15.95 0.54
CA ILE A 186 -8.04 -15.95 2.01
C ILE A 186 -7.57 -17.30 2.57
N ASP A 187 -8.03 -18.42 1.99
CA ASP A 187 -7.67 -19.75 2.44
C ASP A 187 -6.17 -20.01 2.28
N ALA A 188 -5.60 -19.61 1.15
CA ALA A 188 -4.15 -19.70 0.91
C ALA A 188 -3.36 -18.86 1.94
N PHE A 189 -3.82 -17.64 2.26
CA PHE A 189 -3.14 -16.79 3.24
C PHE A 189 -3.22 -17.36 4.66
N ARG A 190 -4.36 -17.93 5.03
CA ARG A 190 -4.54 -18.60 6.33
C ARG A 190 -3.63 -19.81 6.49
N ALA A 191 -3.45 -20.58 5.42
CA ALA A 191 -2.61 -21.77 5.42
C ALA A 191 -1.10 -21.45 5.34
N PHE A 192 -0.74 -20.30 4.80
CA PHE A 192 0.65 -19.94 4.55
C PHE A 192 1.42 -19.64 5.85
N THR A 193 2.70 -20.04 5.87
CA THR A 193 3.66 -19.69 6.93
C THR A 193 4.98 -19.25 6.29
N ILE A 194 5.71 -18.36 6.95
CA ILE A 194 7.08 -18.03 6.56
C ILE A 194 7.97 -19.13 7.14
N PHE A 195 8.78 -19.77 6.29
CA PHE A 195 9.66 -20.87 6.67
C PHE A 195 10.64 -20.47 7.78
N GLU A 196 10.90 -21.36 8.72
CA GLU A 196 11.88 -21.13 9.80
C GLU A 196 13.25 -20.76 9.25
N GLU A 197 13.71 -21.45 8.19
CA GLU A 197 14.95 -21.11 7.49
C GLU A 197 15.00 -19.64 7.04
N TYR A 198 13.86 -19.09 6.58
CA TYR A 198 13.79 -17.71 6.13
C TYR A 198 13.71 -16.74 7.31
N GLN A 199 13.08 -17.14 8.41
CA GLN A 199 13.08 -16.38 9.64
C GLN A 199 14.51 -16.22 10.19
N GLU A 200 15.26 -17.32 10.24
CA GLU A 200 16.65 -17.33 10.70
C GLU A 200 17.59 -16.59 9.76
N ARG A 201 17.50 -16.86 8.46
CA ARG A 201 18.43 -16.34 7.47
C ARG A 201 18.23 -14.86 7.16
N PHE A 202 17.00 -14.37 7.14
CA PHE A 202 16.65 -13.02 6.71
C PHE A 202 16.06 -12.16 7.83
N GLY A 203 15.90 -12.73 9.03
CA GLY A 203 15.28 -12.01 10.17
C GLY A 203 13.79 -11.75 9.98
N TYR A 204 13.11 -12.52 9.14
CA TYR A 204 11.67 -12.33 8.92
C TYR A 204 10.87 -12.76 10.15
N PRO A 205 9.81 -12.03 10.52
CA PRO A 205 8.96 -12.45 11.63
C PRO A 205 8.11 -13.66 11.24
N ALA A 206 7.75 -14.47 12.23
CA ALA A 206 6.79 -15.55 12.04
C ALA A 206 5.41 -14.99 11.66
N LEU A 207 4.76 -15.59 10.69
CA LEU A 207 3.37 -15.25 10.31
C LEU A 207 2.39 -16.01 11.23
N THR A 208 2.27 -15.55 12.47
CA THR A 208 1.38 -16.14 13.48
C THR A 208 -0.09 -15.87 13.17
N ASP A 209 -1.01 -16.60 13.81
CA ASP A 209 -2.45 -16.34 13.66
C ASP A 209 -2.85 -14.92 14.08
N ALA A 210 -2.17 -14.35 15.08
CA ALA A 210 -2.37 -12.95 15.47
C ALA A 210 -1.97 -11.98 14.35
N VAL A 211 -0.81 -12.20 13.70
CA VAL A 211 -0.36 -11.40 12.56
C VAL A 211 -1.31 -11.58 11.37
N LYS A 212 -1.75 -12.82 11.09
CA LYS A 212 -2.74 -13.09 10.04
C LYS A 212 -4.05 -12.34 10.27
N ALA A 213 -4.54 -12.32 11.52
CA ALA A 213 -5.76 -11.58 11.87
C ALA A 213 -5.60 -10.08 11.64
N LYS A 214 -4.44 -9.51 11.97
CA LYS A 214 -4.10 -8.11 11.67
C LYS A 214 -4.17 -7.85 10.18
N VAL A 215 -3.42 -8.60 9.39
CA VAL A 215 -3.36 -8.43 7.94
C VAL A 215 -4.73 -8.61 7.29
N LEU A 216 -5.47 -9.67 7.63
CA LEU A 216 -6.76 -10.01 7.01
C LEU A 216 -7.88 -9.01 7.33
N GLY A 217 -7.77 -8.21 8.39
CA GLY A 217 -8.85 -7.28 8.72
C GLY A 217 -8.56 -6.23 9.78
N LEU A 218 -7.87 -6.56 10.87
CA LEU A 218 -7.73 -5.64 12.01
C LEU A 218 -6.94 -4.37 11.67
N SER A 219 -5.88 -4.49 10.86
CA SER A 219 -5.10 -3.33 10.39
C SER A 219 -5.95 -2.44 9.48
N GLY A 220 -6.71 -3.04 8.55
CA GLY A 220 -7.65 -2.30 7.70
C GLY A 220 -8.75 -1.60 8.52
N ALA A 221 -9.36 -2.32 9.46
CA ALA A 221 -10.37 -1.77 10.36
C ALA A 221 -9.85 -0.55 11.12
N ARG A 222 -8.63 -0.66 11.68
CA ARG A 222 -7.98 0.44 12.39
C ARG A 222 -7.74 1.66 11.50
N VAL A 223 -7.15 1.47 10.33
CA VAL A 223 -6.80 2.60 9.45
C VAL A 223 -8.03 3.31 8.89
N TYR A 224 -9.11 2.56 8.65
CA TYR A 224 -10.38 3.13 8.15
C TYR A 224 -11.35 3.55 9.27
N GLY A 225 -11.02 3.29 10.54
CA GLY A 225 -11.88 3.63 11.68
C GLY A 225 -13.17 2.81 11.70
N VAL A 226 -13.11 1.54 11.29
CA VAL A 226 -14.26 0.61 11.26
C VAL A 226 -14.15 -0.37 12.42
N GLU A 227 -15.22 -0.53 13.18
CA GLU A 227 -15.29 -1.55 14.24
C GLU A 227 -15.52 -2.95 13.63
N PRO A 228 -14.62 -3.92 13.89
CA PRO A 228 -14.81 -5.28 13.42
C PRO A 228 -16.02 -5.92 14.05
N VAL A 229 -16.94 -6.44 13.23
CA VAL A 229 -18.07 -7.23 13.74
C VAL A 229 -17.59 -8.64 14.07
N ARG A 230 -17.68 -9.04 15.32
CA ARG A 230 -17.46 -10.43 15.76
C ARG A 230 -18.76 -11.20 15.52
N THR A 231 -18.84 -11.98 14.44
CA THR A 231 -19.86 -13.01 14.33
C THR A 231 -19.43 -14.20 15.18
N ALA A 232 -20.24 -14.59 16.16
CA ALA A 232 -20.07 -15.88 16.82
C ALA A 232 -20.17 -16.97 15.73
N CYS A 233 -19.15 -17.79 15.58
CA CYS A 233 -19.27 -19.01 14.81
C CYS A 233 -20.29 -19.91 15.53
N SER A 234 -21.46 -20.07 14.90
CA SER A 234 -22.47 -21.05 15.31
C SER A 234 -22.04 -22.45 14.94
#